data_29b8a01cbcef2b0983acd493cc8c8b45
#
_entry.id   29b8a01cbcef2b0983acd493cc8c8b45
#
_cell.length_a   1.000
_cell.length_b   1.000
_cell.length_c   1.000
_cell.angle_alpha   90.00
_cell.angle_beta   90.00
_cell.angle_gamma   90.00
#
_symmetry.space_group_name_H-M   'P 1'
#
loop_
_entity.id
_entity.type
_entity.pdbx_description
1 polymer ?
#
loop_
_entity_poly.entity_id
_entity_poly.type
_entity_poly.pdbx_seq_one_letter_code
_entity_poly.pdbx_strand_id
1 'polypeptide(L)'
;QSTPETGRPDPAVPTPPPQDPATPETAQTGEHLEGYSLSLGETVTIYFYVTLPEDTPQDAAMQFTLPDSTVTQVAVADAKQVEVNGKSCTAFPCQVAAKQLTDDIEARMVVNGKYGPVYTYTVKDYLNYLLEHDYPQQAKELAGTLLVYGGKAQLYFGYRTDALAGTAEPNSTANWGSYQFESNGTQTDDYYGSS
;
A
#
# COMPACT_ATOMS: atom_id res chain seq x y z
N GLN A 1 53.57 -52.46 4.11
CA GLN A 1 52.27 -52.40 4.80
C GLN A 1 51.83 -50.96 4.78
N SER A 2 50.92 -50.62 3.83
CA SER A 2 50.31 -49.29 3.72
C SER A 2 49.03 -49.30 4.51
N THR A 3 48.94 -48.48 5.56
CA THR A 3 47.73 -48.20 6.25
C THR A 3 46.85 -47.28 5.40
N PRO A 4 45.55 -47.57 5.23
CA PRO A 4 44.66 -46.66 4.53
C PRO A 4 44.38 -45.44 5.40
N GLU A 5 44.63 -44.30 4.83
CA GLU A 5 44.30 -43.00 5.39
C GLU A 5 42.78 -42.89 5.50
N THR A 6 42.27 -42.82 6.73
CA THR A 6 40.87 -42.60 7.02
C THR A 6 40.51 -41.19 6.53
N GLY A 7 39.70 -41.12 5.50
CA GLY A 7 39.21 -39.87 4.96
C GLY A 7 38.52 -39.03 6.03
N ARG A 8 39.03 -37.82 6.22
CA ARG A 8 38.43 -36.75 7.01
C ARG A 8 37.07 -36.49 6.43
N PRO A 9 35.97 -36.52 7.20
CA PRO A 9 34.68 -36.11 6.66
C PRO A 9 34.77 -34.66 6.21
N ASP A 10 34.36 -34.40 4.97
CA ASP A 10 34.19 -33.07 4.46
C ASP A 10 33.37 -32.22 5.44
N PRO A 11 33.78 -30.96 5.72
CA PRO A 11 32.96 -30.08 6.52
C PRO A 11 31.60 -29.98 5.88
N ALA A 12 30.56 -30.36 6.57
CA ALA A 12 29.20 -30.27 6.10
C ALA A 12 28.94 -28.84 5.67
N VAL A 13 28.63 -28.68 4.39
CA VAL A 13 28.11 -27.40 3.88
C VAL A 13 26.86 -27.06 4.70
N PRO A 14 26.82 -25.91 5.38
CA PRO A 14 25.63 -25.55 6.16
C PRO A 14 24.43 -25.56 5.23
N THR A 15 23.48 -26.41 5.50
CA THR A 15 22.20 -26.45 4.80
C THR A 15 21.55 -25.10 5.04
N PRO A 16 21.13 -24.35 4.01
CA PRO A 16 20.39 -23.12 4.24
C PRO A 16 19.15 -23.47 5.09
N PRO A 17 18.74 -22.58 6.00
CA PRO A 17 17.54 -22.82 6.79
C PRO A 17 16.39 -23.12 5.85
N PRO A 18 15.49 -24.04 6.22
CA PRO A 18 14.35 -24.35 5.37
C PRO A 18 13.61 -23.06 5.08
N GLN A 19 13.54 -22.68 3.81
CA GLN A 19 12.70 -21.57 3.39
C GLN A 19 11.28 -21.94 3.73
N ASP A 20 10.60 -21.03 4.44
CA ASP A 20 9.19 -21.18 4.72
C ASP A 20 8.46 -21.41 3.39
N PRO A 21 7.79 -22.55 3.20
CA PRO A 21 7.16 -22.86 1.90
C PRO A 21 6.05 -21.90 1.52
N ALA A 22 5.71 -20.94 2.38
CA ALA A 22 4.65 -19.95 2.15
C ALA A 22 5.13 -18.63 1.51
N THR A 23 6.44 -18.41 1.32
CA THR A 23 6.95 -17.18 0.71
C THR A 23 7.27 -17.43 -0.76
N PRO A 24 6.40 -17.01 -1.70
CA PRO A 24 6.72 -17.14 -3.11
C PRO A 24 7.95 -16.28 -3.43
N GLU A 25 8.82 -16.82 -4.27
CA GLU A 25 9.99 -16.09 -4.74
C GLU A 25 9.54 -14.81 -5.46
N THR A 26 10.15 -13.68 -5.08
CA THR A 26 9.83 -12.39 -5.69
C THR A 26 10.32 -12.36 -7.14
N ALA A 27 9.39 -12.16 -8.06
CA ALA A 27 9.67 -12.03 -9.48
C ALA A 27 9.86 -10.55 -9.86
N GLN A 28 10.52 -10.33 -10.99
CA GLN A 28 10.60 -9.01 -11.62
C GLN A 28 9.37 -8.84 -12.51
N THR A 29 8.36 -8.15 -12.02
CA THR A 29 7.12 -7.89 -12.75
C THR A 29 7.13 -6.58 -13.53
N GLY A 30 8.17 -5.77 -13.33
CA GLY A 30 8.43 -4.58 -14.14
C GLY A 30 7.61 -3.34 -13.80
N GLU A 31 6.75 -3.41 -12.80
CA GLU A 31 6.02 -2.24 -12.34
C GLU A 31 6.92 -1.26 -11.59
N HIS A 32 6.54 0.00 -11.61
CA HIS A 32 7.17 1.06 -10.84
C HIS A 32 6.09 1.86 -10.11
N LEU A 33 6.21 1.97 -8.79
CA LEU A 33 5.29 2.75 -7.97
C LEU A 33 5.55 4.24 -8.15
N GLU A 34 4.53 4.99 -8.57
CA GLU A 34 4.62 6.41 -8.85
C GLU A 34 3.97 7.27 -7.78
N GLY A 35 3.05 6.75 -7.01
CA GLY A 35 2.41 7.50 -5.95
C GLY A 35 1.08 6.95 -5.48
N TYR A 36 0.34 7.79 -4.76
CA TYR A 36 -0.91 7.42 -4.12
C TYR A 36 -1.93 8.55 -4.23
N SER A 37 -3.20 8.20 -4.12
CA SER A 37 -4.27 9.16 -3.84
C SER A 37 -5.32 8.54 -2.94
N LEU A 38 -6.19 9.37 -2.39
CA LEU A 38 -7.23 8.96 -1.47
C LEU A 38 -8.58 9.45 -1.94
N SER A 39 -9.58 8.59 -1.92
CA SER A 39 -10.96 8.93 -2.19
C SER A 39 -11.80 8.64 -0.96
N LEU A 40 -12.64 9.60 -0.58
CA LEU A 40 -13.59 9.48 0.51
C LEU A 40 -14.99 9.37 -0.07
N GLY A 41 -15.71 8.34 0.31
CA GLY A 41 -17.09 8.09 -0.06
C GLY A 41 -17.75 7.29 1.06
N GLU A 42 -18.50 6.28 0.71
CA GLU A 42 -19.03 5.33 1.70
C GLU A 42 -17.91 4.57 2.41
N THR A 43 -16.78 4.39 1.73
CA THR A 43 -15.57 3.78 2.28
C THR A 43 -14.36 4.67 1.98
N VAL A 44 -13.28 4.44 2.71
CA VAL A 44 -12.00 5.06 2.41
C VAL A 44 -11.30 4.20 1.38
N THR A 45 -10.94 4.79 0.23
CA THR A 45 -10.24 4.09 -0.84
C THR A 45 -8.90 4.76 -1.09
N ILE A 46 -7.81 4.01 -0.95
CA ILE A 46 -6.48 4.46 -1.34
C ILE A 46 -6.14 3.84 -2.70
N TYR A 47 -5.62 4.67 -3.61
CA TYR A 47 -5.17 4.23 -4.93
C TYR A 47 -3.66 4.16 -4.96
N PHE A 48 -3.14 3.06 -5.47
CA PHE A 48 -1.72 2.89 -5.78
C PHE A 48 -1.52 3.14 -7.27
N TYR A 49 -0.72 4.13 -7.60
CA TYR A 49 -0.39 4.45 -8.98
C TYR A 49 0.90 3.77 -9.38
N VAL A 50 0.82 2.95 -10.40
CA VAL A 50 2.00 2.24 -10.91
C VAL A 50 2.10 2.41 -12.42
N THR A 51 3.33 2.52 -12.93
CA THR A 51 3.60 2.32 -14.33
C THR A 51 3.83 0.84 -14.59
N LEU A 52 3.27 0.34 -15.67
CA LEU A 52 3.37 -1.07 -16.07
C LEU A 52 4.08 -1.18 -17.41
N PRO A 53 4.83 -2.26 -17.65
CA PRO A 53 5.33 -2.59 -18.99
C PRO A 53 4.20 -2.66 -20.01
N GLU A 54 4.46 -2.28 -21.26
CA GLU A 54 3.47 -2.27 -22.33
C GLU A 54 2.88 -3.66 -22.61
N ASP A 55 3.65 -4.70 -22.37
CA ASP A 55 3.25 -6.11 -22.56
C ASP A 55 2.56 -6.73 -21.36
N THR A 56 2.23 -5.93 -20.34
CA THR A 56 1.52 -6.43 -19.15
C THR A 56 0.15 -6.95 -19.54
N PRO A 57 -0.18 -8.23 -19.22
CA PRO A 57 -1.48 -8.79 -19.54
C PRO A 57 -2.62 -8.06 -18.81
N GLN A 58 -3.80 -8.02 -19.41
CA GLN A 58 -4.98 -7.39 -18.82
C GLN A 58 -5.51 -8.16 -17.60
N ASP A 59 -5.21 -9.44 -17.48
CA ASP A 59 -5.53 -10.27 -16.33
C ASP A 59 -4.47 -10.22 -15.22
N ALA A 60 -3.34 -9.55 -15.45
CA ALA A 60 -2.44 -9.19 -14.35
C ALA A 60 -3.20 -8.35 -13.33
N ALA A 61 -2.87 -8.48 -12.05
CA ALA A 61 -3.61 -7.85 -10.98
C ALA A 61 -2.69 -7.29 -9.89
N MET A 62 -3.17 -6.26 -9.20
CA MET A 62 -2.60 -5.86 -7.93
C MET A 62 -3.31 -6.61 -6.82
N GLN A 63 -2.55 -7.34 -6.00
CA GLN A 63 -3.07 -8.02 -4.83
C GLN A 63 -2.80 -7.19 -3.59
N PHE A 64 -3.85 -6.92 -2.82
CA PHE A 64 -3.77 -6.21 -1.54
C PHE A 64 -4.03 -7.18 -0.40
N THR A 65 -3.18 -7.13 0.61
CA THR A 65 -3.33 -7.93 1.84
C THR A 65 -3.35 -6.98 3.03
N LEU A 66 -4.37 -7.12 3.86
CA LEU A 66 -4.53 -6.38 5.12
C LEU A 66 -4.19 -7.27 6.32
N PRO A 67 -3.85 -6.68 7.49
CA PRO A 67 -3.49 -7.45 8.68
C PRO A 67 -4.59 -8.37 9.21
N ASP A 68 -5.86 -8.07 8.88
CA ASP A 68 -7.01 -8.94 9.22
C ASP A 68 -7.15 -10.16 8.31
N SER A 69 -6.14 -10.41 7.47
CA SER A 69 -6.10 -11.48 6.46
C SER A 69 -7.04 -11.28 5.28
N THR A 70 -7.64 -10.12 5.12
CA THR A 70 -8.39 -9.77 3.92
C THR A 70 -7.44 -9.67 2.73
N VAL A 71 -7.73 -10.41 1.68
CA VAL A 71 -6.97 -10.39 0.42
C VAL A 71 -7.91 -10.03 -0.71
N THR A 72 -7.56 -8.99 -1.46
CA THR A 72 -8.31 -8.56 -2.65
C THR A 72 -7.39 -8.44 -3.84
N GLN A 73 -7.92 -8.64 -5.03
CA GLN A 73 -7.18 -8.46 -6.28
C GLN A 73 -7.97 -7.54 -7.21
N VAL A 74 -7.26 -6.63 -7.86
CA VAL A 74 -7.82 -5.74 -8.87
C VAL A 74 -7.05 -5.99 -10.17
N ALA A 75 -7.74 -6.48 -11.18
CA ALA A 75 -7.13 -6.71 -12.49
C ALA A 75 -6.80 -5.39 -13.20
N VAL A 76 -5.77 -5.40 -14.01
CA VAL A 76 -5.41 -4.24 -14.85
C VAL A 76 -6.62 -3.78 -15.69
N ALA A 77 -7.38 -4.73 -16.23
CA ALA A 77 -8.59 -4.43 -17.00
C ALA A 77 -9.65 -3.66 -16.21
N ASP A 78 -9.70 -3.83 -14.90
CA ASP A 78 -10.70 -3.19 -14.02
C ASP A 78 -10.17 -1.93 -13.35
N ALA A 79 -8.89 -1.62 -13.50
CA ALA A 79 -8.26 -0.44 -12.93
C ALA A 79 -8.36 0.76 -13.88
N LYS A 80 -8.29 1.96 -13.31
CA LYS A 80 -8.29 3.18 -14.10
C LYS A 80 -6.91 3.48 -14.67
N GLN A 81 -6.88 3.96 -15.90
CA GLN A 81 -5.69 4.54 -16.48
C GLN A 81 -5.70 6.05 -16.23
N VAL A 82 -4.65 6.55 -15.64
CA VAL A 82 -4.50 7.97 -15.29
C VAL A 82 -3.11 8.45 -15.68
N GLU A 83 -2.99 9.75 -15.91
CA GLU A 83 -1.69 10.37 -16.17
C GLU A 83 -1.19 11.03 -14.88
N VAL A 84 0.02 10.68 -14.47
CA VAL A 84 0.68 11.23 -13.28
C VAL A 84 2.08 11.68 -13.68
N ASN A 85 2.40 12.95 -13.52
CA ASN A 85 3.71 13.51 -13.91
C ASN A 85 4.08 13.25 -15.38
N GLY A 86 3.11 13.28 -16.29
CA GLY A 86 3.35 12.98 -17.69
C GLY A 86 3.54 11.49 -18.00
N LYS A 87 3.36 10.62 -17.00
CA LYS A 87 3.45 9.17 -17.17
C LYS A 87 2.06 8.54 -17.14
N SER A 88 1.81 7.60 -18.02
CA SER A 88 0.58 6.80 -18.00
C SER A 88 0.69 5.78 -16.88
N CYS A 89 -0.18 5.89 -15.88
CA CYS A 89 -0.22 5.02 -14.72
C CYS A 89 -1.52 4.24 -14.66
N THR A 90 -1.45 3.09 -14.02
CA THR A 90 -2.63 2.31 -13.63
C THR A 90 -2.91 2.56 -12.15
N ALA A 91 -4.13 2.97 -11.83
CA ALA A 91 -4.57 3.27 -10.47
C ALA A 91 -5.34 2.07 -9.90
N PHE A 92 -4.75 1.40 -8.92
CA PHE A 92 -5.35 0.25 -8.27
C PHE A 92 -5.98 0.65 -6.93
N PRO A 93 -7.29 0.48 -6.76
CA PRO A 93 -7.98 0.86 -5.53
C PRO A 93 -7.85 -0.22 -4.44
N CYS A 94 -7.62 0.23 -3.21
CA CYS A 94 -7.72 -0.60 -2.02
C CYS A 94 -8.68 0.07 -1.03
N GLN A 95 -9.77 -0.61 -0.69
CA GLN A 95 -10.73 -0.12 0.29
C GLN A 95 -10.31 -0.52 1.69
N VAL A 96 -10.40 0.41 2.63
CA VAL A 96 -10.11 0.18 4.04
C VAL A 96 -11.26 0.70 4.91
N ALA A 97 -11.52 0.04 6.01
CA ALA A 97 -12.47 0.54 7.02
C ALA A 97 -11.85 1.69 7.82
N ALA A 98 -12.69 2.54 8.40
CA ALA A 98 -12.22 3.66 9.22
C ALA A 98 -11.31 3.23 10.37
N LYS A 99 -11.54 2.07 10.97
CA LYS A 99 -10.69 1.51 12.04
C LYS A 99 -9.32 1.02 11.53
N GLN A 100 -9.12 0.93 10.22
CA GLN A 100 -7.95 0.35 9.59
C GLN A 100 -7.01 1.39 8.97
N LEU A 101 -7.14 2.67 9.33
CA LEU A 101 -6.27 3.72 8.76
C LEU A 101 -4.80 3.54 9.14
N THR A 102 -4.52 2.85 10.24
CA THR A 102 -3.16 2.54 10.69
C THR A 102 -2.64 1.19 10.21
N ASP A 103 -3.48 0.42 9.53
CA ASP A 103 -3.10 -0.92 9.07
C ASP A 103 -2.16 -0.86 7.87
N ASP A 104 -1.13 -1.69 7.91
CA ASP A 104 -0.26 -1.87 6.77
C ASP A 104 -1.03 -2.54 5.62
N ILE A 105 -1.02 -1.89 4.47
CA ILE A 105 -1.53 -2.47 3.24
C ILE A 105 -0.33 -3.02 2.48
N GLU A 106 -0.29 -4.30 2.28
CA GLU A 106 0.73 -4.95 1.45
C GLU A 106 0.18 -5.12 0.04
N ALA A 107 0.82 -4.45 -0.92
CA ALA A 107 0.42 -4.47 -2.32
C ALA A 107 1.51 -5.12 -3.16
N ARG A 108 1.13 -6.04 -4.04
CA ARG A 108 2.07 -6.67 -4.99
C ARG A 108 1.37 -7.02 -6.28
N MET A 109 2.09 -6.91 -7.38
CA MET A 109 1.59 -7.35 -8.68
C MET A 109 1.63 -8.86 -8.77
N VAL A 110 0.63 -9.41 -9.44
CA VAL A 110 0.57 -10.82 -9.83
C VAL A 110 0.49 -10.85 -11.35
N VAL A 111 1.51 -11.36 -12.01
CA VAL A 111 1.62 -11.40 -13.46
C VAL A 111 1.96 -12.83 -13.88
N ASN A 112 1.10 -13.46 -14.66
CA ASN A 112 1.29 -14.84 -15.11
C ASN A 112 1.58 -15.83 -13.96
N GLY A 113 0.90 -15.64 -12.81
CA GLY A 113 1.09 -16.47 -11.63
C GLY A 113 2.36 -16.17 -10.83
N LYS A 114 3.13 -15.15 -11.20
CA LYS A 114 4.34 -14.73 -10.49
C LYS A 114 4.05 -13.48 -9.67
N TYR A 115 4.64 -13.43 -8.48
CA TYR A 115 4.45 -12.32 -7.54
C TYR A 115 5.62 -11.35 -7.62
N GLY A 116 5.30 -10.07 -7.77
CA GLY A 116 6.28 -8.98 -7.74
C GLY A 116 6.68 -8.58 -6.33
N PRO A 117 7.51 -7.52 -6.22
CA PRO A 117 7.90 -6.98 -4.93
C PRO A 117 6.69 -6.45 -4.15
N VAL A 118 6.78 -6.50 -2.82
CA VAL A 118 5.73 -6.01 -1.93
C VAL A 118 5.98 -4.53 -1.63
N TYR A 119 4.93 -3.73 -1.81
CA TYR A 119 4.89 -2.32 -1.40
C TYR A 119 3.99 -2.22 -0.19
N THR A 120 4.48 -1.63 0.89
CA THR A 120 3.73 -1.48 2.15
C THR A 120 3.45 -0.02 2.40
N TYR A 121 2.18 0.31 2.67
CA TYR A 121 1.75 1.68 2.93
C TYR A 121 0.52 1.70 3.83
N THR A 122 0.31 2.83 4.55
CA THR A 122 -0.88 3.03 5.37
C THR A 122 -1.61 4.29 4.93
N VAL A 123 -2.92 4.34 5.14
CA VAL A 123 -3.70 5.57 4.92
C VAL A 123 -3.22 6.66 5.88
N LYS A 124 -2.87 6.31 7.12
CA LYS A 124 -2.33 7.26 8.09
C LYS A 124 -1.07 7.96 7.57
N ASP A 125 -0.15 7.22 6.96
CA ASP A 125 1.08 7.80 6.40
C ASP A 125 0.77 8.79 5.27
N TYR A 126 -0.19 8.46 4.42
CA TYR A 126 -0.65 9.38 3.38
C TYR A 126 -1.22 10.67 3.96
N LEU A 127 -2.08 10.57 4.98
CA LEU A 127 -2.70 11.73 5.63
C LEU A 127 -1.67 12.58 6.37
N ASN A 128 -0.71 11.97 7.04
CA ASN A 128 0.39 12.69 7.70
C ASN A 128 1.29 13.39 6.68
N TYR A 129 1.60 12.74 5.58
CA TYR A 129 2.35 13.36 4.49
C TYR A 129 1.63 14.61 3.99
N LEU A 130 0.33 14.54 3.79
CA LEU A 130 -0.51 15.65 3.36
C LEU A 130 -0.49 16.80 4.38
N LEU A 131 -0.53 16.50 5.68
CA LEU A 131 -0.47 17.50 6.74
C LEU A 131 0.90 18.20 6.85
N GLU A 132 1.97 17.51 6.52
CA GLU A 132 3.36 17.99 6.64
C GLU A 132 3.84 18.75 5.39
N HIS A 133 3.13 18.65 4.29
CA HIS A 133 3.52 19.28 3.02
C HIS A 133 2.58 20.41 2.62
N ASP A 134 2.92 21.09 1.55
CA ASP A 134 2.17 22.26 1.08
C ASP A 134 0.94 21.82 0.26
N TYR A 135 -0.17 21.62 0.97
CA TYR A 135 -1.47 21.29 0.42
C TYR A 135 -2.51 22.35 0.79
N PRO A 136 -3.62 22.45 0.05
CA PRO A 136 -4.71 23.35 0.41
C PRO A 136 -5.19 23.12 1.84
N GLN A 137 -5.53 24.20 2.54
CA GLN A 137 -5.97 24.13 3.94
C GLN A 137 -7.18 23.20 4.11
N GLN A 138 -8.12 23.21 3.17
CA GLN A 138 -9.28 22.33 3.20
C GLN A 138 -8.88 20.84 3.19
N ALA A 139 -7.88 20.48 2.38
CA ALA A 139 -7.38 19.11 2.35
C ALA A 139 -6.74 18.72 3.70
N LYS A 140 -5.99 19.64 4.31
CA LYS A 140 -5.38 19.40 5.63
C LYS A 140 -6.42 19.25 6.72
N GLU A 141 -7.48 20.06 6.72
CA GLU A 141 -8.59 19.94 7.69
C GLU A 141 -9.30 18.58 7.54
N LEU A 142 -9.57 18.16 6.33
CA LEU A 142 -10.16 16.85 6.05
C LEU A 142 -9.25 15.71 6.50
N ALA A 143 -7.95 15.81 6.24
CA ALA A 143 -6.97 14.81 6.66
C ALA A 143 -6.94 14.68 8.18
N GLY A 144 -6.89 15.80 8.91
CA GLY A 144 -6.94 15.81 10.37
C GLY A 144 -8.23 15.20 10.91
N THR A 145 -9.37 15.57 10.33
CA THR A 145 -10.68 15.03 10.70
C THR A 145 -10.76 13.53 10.45
N LEU A 146 -10.24 13.04 9.33
CA LEU A 146 -10.22 11.62 9.03
C LEU A 146 -9.36 10.83 10.00
N LEU A 147 -8.22 11.35 10.40
CA LEU A 147 -7.36 10.71 11.40
C LEU A 147 -8.07 10.57 12.75
N VAL A 148 -8.76 11.61 13.20
CA VAL A 148 -9.53 11.57 14.45
C VAL A 148 -10.70 10.59 14.34
N TYR A 149 -11.40 10.60 13.22
CA TYR A 149 -12.48 9.67 12.96
C TYR A 149 -11.99 8.21 12.98
N GLY A 150 -10.84 7.95 12.37
CA GLY A 150 -10.19 6.64 12.43
C GLY A 150 -9.86 6.20 13.85
N GLY A 151 -9.30 7.10 14.66
CA GLY A 151 -9.02 6.84 16.08
C GLY A 151 -10.29 6.52 16.88
N LYS A 152 -11.38 7.27 16.65
CA LYS A 152 -12.67 7.00 17.27
C LYS A 152 -13.25 5.65 16.86
N ALA A 153 -13.10 5.29 15.58
CA ALA A 153 -13.53 3.97 15.10
C ALA A 153 -12.73 2.84 15.74
N GLN A 154 -11.42 3.01 15.88
CA GLN A 154 -10.58 2.05 16.59
C GLN A 154 -11.03 1.84 18.03
N LEU A 155 -11.34 2.91 18.76
CA LEU A 155 -11.85 2.83 20.13
C LEU A 155 -13.21 2.14 20.18
N TYR A 156 -14.12 2.52 19.28
CA TYR A 156 -15.48 1.94 19.23
C TYR A 156 -15.43 0.44 18.98
N PHE A 157 -14.59 -0.03 18.07
CA PHE A 157 -14.48 -1.45 17.74
C PHE A 157 -13.45 -2.21 18.59
N GLY A 158 -12.75 -1.53 19.50
CA GLY A 158 -11.66 -2.16 20.26
C GLY A 158 -10.52 -2.66 19.39
N TYR A 159 -10.22 -1.96 18.30
CA TYR A 159 -9.27 -2.39 17.29
C TYR A 159 -7.99 -1.57 17.39
N ARG A 160 -6.85 -2.22 17.70
CA ARG A 160 -5.52 -1.60 17.79
C ARG A 160 -5.54 -0.27 18.58
N THR A 161 -6.16 -0.29 19.74
CA THR A 161 -6.38 0.89 20.58
C THR A 161 -5.10 1.46 21.20
N ASP A 162 -4.01 0.71 21.12
CA ASP A 162 -2.67 1.12 21.52
C ASP A 162 -1.96 2.03 20.51
N ALA A 163 -2.49 2.11 19.29
CA ALA A 163 -1.91 2.89 18.20
C ALA A 163 -3.02 3.60 17.40
N LEU A 164 -3.59 4.66 17.94
CA LEU A 164 -4.69 5.38 17.31
C LEU A 164 -4.20 6.20 16.11
N ALA A 165 -5.05 6.29 15.09
CA ALA A 165 -4.79 7.12 13.92
C ALA A 165 -4.70 8.60 14.28
N GLY A 166 -5.62 9.08 15.14
CA GLY A 166 -5.62 10.43 15.68
C GLY A 166 -6.43 10.52 16.95
N THR A 167 -6.14 11.53 17.78
CA THR A 167 -6.76 11.72 19.10
C THR A 167 -7.35 13.11 19.31
N ALA A 168 -6.97 14.10 18.50
CA ALA A 168 -7.49 15.46 18.63
C ALA A 168 -8.93 15.55 18.15
N GLU A 169 -9.74 16.42 18.76
CA GLU A 169 -11.07 16.72 18.25
C GLU A 169 -10.96 17.51 16.95
N PRO A 170 -11.76 17.17 15.93
CA PRO A 170 -11.74 17.92 14.69
C PRO A 170 -12.23 19.35 14.90
N ASN A 171 -11.50 20.32 14.37
CA ASN A 171 -11.85 21.72 14.46
C ASN A 171 -12.94 22.15 13.46
N SER A 172 -13.39 21.25 12.61
CA SER A 172 -14.37 21.58 11.59
C SER A 172 -15.49 20.56 11.51
N THR A 173 -16.64 21.04 11.10
CA THR A 173 -17.79 20.22 10.73
C THR A 173 -17.70 19.84 9.25
N ALA A 174 -16.50 19.52 8.76
CA ALA A 174 -16.31 19.20 7.37
C ALA A 174 -17.29 18.13 6.90
N ASN A 175 -18.06 18.48 5.90
CA ASN A 175 -18.90 17.50 5.22
C ASN A 175 -18.00 16.62 4.36
N TRP A 176 -17.90 15.38 4.72
CA TRP A 176 -17.01 14.43 4.08
C TRP A 176 -17.32 14.18 2.61
N GLY A 177 -18.55 14.25 2.19
CA GLY A 177 -18.95 14.07 0.80
C GLY A 177 -18.05 13.11 0.03
N SER A 178 -18.02 13.25 -1.26
CA SER A 178 -17.05 12.53 -2.11
C SER A 178 -15.80 13.41 -2.32
N TYR A 179 -15.03 13.62 -1.29
CA TYR A 179 -13.77 14.37 -1.44
C TYR A 179 -12.65 13.44 -1.91
N GLN A 180 -11.91 13.89 -2.89
CA GLN A 180 -10.77 13.17 -3.43
C GLN A 180 -9.49 13.93 -3.15
N PHE A 181 -8.58 13.30 -2.44
CA PHE A 181 -7.22 13.80 -2.26
C PHE A 181 -6.38 13.29 -3.40
N GLU A 182 -5.86 14.19 -4.20
CA GLU A 182 -4.96 13.83 -5.29
C GLU A 182 -3.52 14.13 -4.88
N SER A 183 -2.68 13.14 -5.07
CA SER A 183 -1.26 13.29 -4.93
C SER A 183 -0.59 12.69 -6.15
N ASN A 184 0.48 13.28 -6.57
CA ASN A 184 1.13 12.82 -7.76
C ASN A 184 2.55 12.41 -7.50
N GLY A 185 2.90 12.08 -6.43
CA GLY A 185 4.27 11.69 -6.20
C GLY A 185 4.38 10.46 -5.33
N THR A 186 5.42 9.73 -5.52
CA THR A 186 6.01 9.00 -4.43
C THR A 186 6.27 10.03 -3.33
N GLN A 187 6.22 9.65 -2.11
CA GLN A 187 6.39 10.48 -0.90
C GLN A 187 7.51 11.53 -0.95
N THR A 188 8.06 11.80 -2.08
CA THR A 188 9.25 12.57 -2.15
C THR A 188 9.04 13.99 -2.55
N ASP A 189 8.01 14.42 -3.17
CA ASP A 189 8.07 15.85 -3.36
C ASP A 189 7.10 16.54 -4.28
N ASP A 190 6.36 15.81 -5.08
CA ASP A 190 5.64 16.54 -6.09
C ASP A 190 4.17 16.60 -5.80
N TYR A 191 3.73 17.76 -5.43
CA TYR A 191 2.34 18.07 -5.29
C TYR A 191 1.71 18.34 -6.65
N TYR A 192 0.67 17.59 -6.95
CA TYR A 192 -0.31 17.98 -7.94
C TYR A 192 -1.60 18.33 -7.27
N GLY A 193 -1.75 19.58 -6.98
CA GLY A 193 -3.07 20.10 -6.85
C GLY A 193 -3.75 19.99 -8.20
N SER A 194 -4.80 19.22 -8.34
CA SER A 194 -5.73 19.48 -9.40
C SER A 194 -6.34 20.84 -9.15
N SER A 195 -6.07 21.73 -10.03
CA SER A 195 -6.76 23.03 -10.08
C SER A 195 -8.24 22.84 -10.39
#